data_aaa68aec089f2deff55d2606a14e1006
#
_entry.id   aaa68aec089f2deff55d2606a14e1006
#
_cell.length_a   1.000
_cell.length_b   1.000
_cell.length_c   1.000
_cell.angle_alpha   90.00
_cell.angle_beta   90.00
_cell.angle_gamma   90.00
#
_symmetry.space_group_name_H-M   'P 1'
#
loop_
_entity.id
_entity.type
_entity.pdbx_description
1 polymer ?
#
loop_
_entity_poly.entity_id
_entity_poly.type
_entity_poly.pdbx_seq_one_letter_code
_entity_poly.pdbx_strand_id
1 'polypeptide(L)'
;MKKITTFKQKFIDTHGRERIFNGVNLCDKGYNGEEERIYEMPFNEELIKKLSQNGFNLVRLGMTWDAIEPEPFKYNEEYLDKVEKVADLCEKYGIYFYLDMHQDLYAGFKGMDGDGAPKWACLTDGAKFQKTRFVWAEGYFWGKATQRAFDNFWNNAEYNGIPLQTYFCKMWQHVAERFKDHPALFGFDMFNEPFPGTDGGKVFRKLVGSVVKTVLTDKRCNLVWMAKQVLTGNAIRALEPFNDPDLFRKVTSAGNGLIYKFDVGAYSQFINRTARAIRNVTDNGIMIMENSYYSNLGIPYSAPVINYDGVREEKVCFAPHAYDLMVDTPAYKYASNSRVGSIFDQHRKSQQRLDVPVIVGEWGGQSEGTDWLFHINFLLDKFDKNHWSQTYWAYYDGLLENPIMSSLNRTTPVAICGDIVEYTTDRENGIFTLEFEQDKDYDVPSEVFIHKAFASIECTADYELEAVDGTEASILKINGKPGNNKVTVKF
;
A
#
# COMPACT_ATOMS: atom_id res chain seq x y z
N MET A 1 5.66 19.30 12.17
CA MET A 1 6.29 18.51 11.07
C MET A 1 6.36 19.36 9.80
N LYS A 2 7.15 18.97 8.78
CA LYS A 2 7.23 19.69 7.50
C LYS A 2 6.15 19.19 6.56
N LYS A 3 5.45 20.07 5.85
CA LYS A 3 4.46 19.64 4.85
C LYS A 3 5.17 18.92 3.70
N ILE A 4 4.56 17.83 3.25
CA ILE A 4 5.03 17.03 2.12
C ILE A 4 4.17 17.34 0.90
N THR A 5 4.81 17.44 -0.25
CA THR A 5 4.17 17.59 -1.55
C THR A 5 4.83 16.69 -2.57
N THR A 6 4.39 16.74 -3.82
CA THR A 6 4.95 15.94 -4.92
C THR A 6 5.60 16.84 -5.96
N PHE A 7 6.66 16.35 -6.57
CA PHE A 7 7.29 16.98 -7.73
C PHE A 7 7.76 15.88 -8.69
N LYS A 8 7.12 15.75 -9.84
CA LYS A 8 7.35 14.62 -10.75
C LYS A 8 7.21 13.29 -9.99
N GLN A 9 8.21 12.42 -10.03
CA GLN A 9 8.21 11.11 -9.39
C GLN A 9 8.78 11.11 -7.96
N LYS A 10 8.79 12.27 -7.27
CA LYS A 10 9.40 12.44 -5.95
C LYS A 10 8.42 13.04 -4.95
N PHE A 11 8.55 12.64 -3.70
CA PHE A 11 8.03 13.40 -2.56
C PHE A 11 9.06 14.43 -2.15
N ILE A 12 8.63 15.65 -1.88
CA ILE A 12 9.50 16.72 -1.43
C ILE A 12 8.91 17.41 -0.20
N ASP A 13 9.78 17.84 0.72
CA ASP A 13 9.38 18.68 1.86
C ASP A 13 9.47 20.17 1.53
N THR A 14 9.09 21.02 2.49
CA THR A 14 9.10 22.48 2.34
C THR A 14 10.49 23.11 2.17
N HIS A 15 11.57 22.34 2.40
CA HIS A 15 12.95 22.77 2.11
C HIS A 15 13.40 22.32 0.71
N GLY A 16 12.54 21.57 -0.03
CA GLY A 16 12.85 21.01 -1.34
C GLY A 16 13.69 19.74 -1.27
N ARG A 17 13.82 19.09 -0.10
CA ARG A 17 14.54 17.83 0.03
C ARG A 17 13.69 16.67 -0.48
N GLU A 18 14.30 15.74 -1.22
CA GLU A 18 13.67 14.48 -1.61
C GLU A 18 13.43 13.60 -0.38
N ARG A 19 12.23 13.03 -0.26
CA ARG A 19 11.79 12.24 0.90
C ARG A 19 11.55 10.79 0.53
N ILE A 20 12.07 9.88 1.36
CA ILE A 20 11.77 8.45 1.31
C ILE A 20 11.05 8.07 2.60
N PHE A 21 9.96 7.31 2.47
CA PHE A 21 9.15 6.88 3.60
C PHE A 21 9.23 5.37 3.78
N ASN A 22 9.58 4.97 5.00
CA ASN A 22 9.57 3.60 5.47
C ASN A 22 8.41 3.46 6.46
N GLY A 23 7.38 2.71 6.09
CA GLY A 23 6.12 2.73 6.82
C GLY A 23 5.53 1.37 7.13
N VAL A 24 4.43 1.41 7.88
CA VAL A 24 3.64 0.24 8.25
C VAL A 24 2.14 0.57 8.21
N ASN A 25 1.33 -0.42 7.87
CA ASN A 25 -0.12 -0.32 7.95
C ASN A 25 -0.58 -0.54 9.40
N LEU A 26 -1.34 0.41 9.94
CA LEU A 26 -2.11 0.30 11.17
C LEU A 26 -3.59 0.27 10.80
N CYS A 27 -4.17 -0.91 10.72
CA CYS A 27 -5.56 -1.08 10.30
C CYS A 27 -6.33 -1.88 11.36
N ASP A 28 -7.29 -1.24 12.01
CA ASP A 28 -8.26 -1.92 12.85
C ASP A 28 -9.47 -2.32 12.00
N LYS A 29 -9.52 -3.59 11.60
CA LYS A 29 -10.65 -4.14 10.84
C LYS A 29 -11.88 -4.39 11.71
N GLY A 30 -11.81 -4.03 12.98
CA GLY A 30 -12.85 -4.32 13.98
C GLY A 30 -13.00 -5.82 14.22
N TYR A 31 -13.81 -6.16 15.18
CA TYR A 31 -14.22 -7.55 15.44
C TYR A 31 -15.75 -7.67 15.36
N ASN A 32 -16.21 -8.87 15.07
CA ASN A 32 -17.64 -9.10 14.93
C ASN A 32 -18.34 -9.04 16.29
N GLY A 33 -19.11 -7.98 16.54
CA GLY A 33 -20.21 -8.00 17.48
C GLY A 33 -21.36 -8.86 16.95
N GLU A 34 -22.45 -8.98 17.72
CA GLU A 34 -23.60 -9.78 17.29
C GLU A 34 -24.30 -9.23 16.03
N GLU A 35 -24.35 -7.89 15.87
CA GLU A 35 -25.02 -7.20 14.75
C GLU A 35 -24.12 -6.22 14.00
N GLU A 36 -23.11 -5.63 14.64
CA GLU A 36 -22.21 -4.60 14.11
C GLU A 36 -20.75 -4.91 14.43
N ARG A 37 -19.82 -4.37 13.65
CA ARG A 37 -18.40 -4.44 13.96
C ARG A 37 -18.05 -3.41 15.03
N ILE A 38 -17.11 -3.76 15.90
CA ILE A 38 -16.60 -2.91 16.97
C ILE A 38 -15.16 -2.54 16.65
N TYR A 39 -14.87 -1.24 16.67
CA TYR A 39 -13.58 -0.67 16.35
C TYR A 39 -12.99 0.00 17.58
N GLU A 40 -11.80 -0.45 18.00
CA GLU A 40 -11.12 0.05 19.21
C GLU A 40 -9.95 0.97 18.91
N MET A 41 -9.39 0.90 17.70
CA MET A 41 -8.14 1.60 17.32
C MET A 41 -7.03 1.38 18.36
N PRO A 42 -6.55 0.15 18.56
CA PRO A 42 -5.74 -0.25 19.72
C PRO A 42 -4.27 0.20 19.62
N PHE A 43 -3.98 1.25 18.86
CA PHE A 43 -2.63 1.73 18.59
C PHE A 43 -2.22 2.77 19.64
N ASN A 44 -1.46 2.32 20.64
CA ASN A 44 -1.08 3.13 21.79
C ASN A 44 0.25 3.86 21.61
N GLU A 45 0.58 4.73 22.59
CA GLU A 45 1.79 5.57 22.57
C GLU A 45 3.09 4.74 22.55
N GLU A 46 3.13 3.62 23.28
CA GLU A 46 4.32 2.75 23.31
C GLU A 46 4.62 2.17 21.94
N LEU A 47 3.58 1.72 21.23
CA LEU A 47 3.70 1.23 19.87
C LEU A 47 4.27 2.31 18.94
N ILE A 48 3.64 3.49 18.88
CA ILE A 48 4.04 4.56 17.96
C ILE A 48 5.48 5.02 18.27
N LYS A 49 5.85 5.13 19.54
CA LYS A 49 7.23 5.40 19.95
C LYS A 49 8.21 4.33 19.42
N LYS A 50 7.91 3.05 19.62
CA LYS A 50 8.75 1.95 19.13
C LYS A 50 8.85 1.93 17.60
N LEU A 51 7.76 2.23 16.87
CA LEU A 51 7.81 2.35 15.42
C LEU A 51 8.81 3.45 14.99
N SER A 52 8.71 4.65 15.59
CA SER A 52 9.67 5.73 15.32
C SER A 52 11.12 5.32 15.62
N GLN A 53 11.36 4.68 16.75
CA GLN A 53 12.68 4.18 17.16
C GLN A 53 13.27 3.14 16.19
N ASN A 54 12.42 2.41 15.46
CA ASN A 54 12.80 1.45 14.43
C ASN A 54 12.85 2.05 13.02
N GLY A 55 12.82 3.38 12.88
CA GLY A 55 12.96 4.06 11.60
C GLY A 55 11.71 4.11 10.73
N PHE A 56 10.55 3.74 11.30
CA PHE A 56 9.28 4.00 10.61
C PHE A 56 8.93 5.49 10.72
N ASN A 57 8.67 6.10 9.58
CA ASN A 57 8.36 7.53 9.48
C ASN A 57 7.04 7.81 8.74
N LEU A 58 6.28 6.75 8.41
CA LEU A 58 4.97 6.81 7.78
C LEU A 58 4.06 5.70 8.30
N VAL A 59 2.80 6.03 8.54
CA VAL A 59 1.74 5.09 8.87
C VAL A 59 0.61 5.19 7.84
N ARG A 60 0.19 4.07 7.29
CA ARG A 60 -1.10 3.96 6.60
C ARG A 60 -2.15 3.61 7.65
N LEU A 61 -3.00 4.58 7.99
CA LEU A 61 -3.98 4.46 9.06
C LEU A 61 -5.34 4.07 8.48
N GLY A 62 -5.67 2.79 8.57
CA GLY A 62 -6.90 2.22 8.03
C GLY A 62 -8.13 2.60 8.83
N MET A 63 -9.13 3.10 8.14
CA MET A 63 -10.48 3.40 8.63
C MET A 63 -11.49 2.69 7.73
N THR A 64 -12.70 2.45 8.21
CA THR A 64 -13.77 1.86 7.42
C THR A 64 -14.98 2.79 7.32
N TRP A 65 -15.71 2.70 6.22
CA TRP A 65 -16.87 3.56 5.98
C TRP A 65 -17.98 3.32 7.03
N ASP A 66 -18.21 2.07 7.42
CA ASP A 66 -19.20 1.73 8.45
C ASP A 66 -18.85 2.25 9.85
N ALA A 67 -17.56 2.33 10.18
CA ALA A 67 -17.11 2.91 11.45
C ALA A 67 -17.34 4.42 11.50
N ILE A 68 -17.18 5.10 10.35
CA ILE A 68 -17.32 6.56 10.25
C ILE A 68 -18.79 6.96 10.07
N GLU A 69 -19.55 6.28 9.21
CA GLU A 69 -20.94 6.63 8.84
C GLU A 69 -21.87 5.42 9.03
N PRO A 70 -22.16 5.00 10.28
CA PRO A 70 -23.03 3.86 10.57
C PRO A 70 -24.46 4.07 10.06
N GLU A 71 -24.96 5.30 10.03
CA GLU A 71 -26.24 5.70 9.43
C GLU A 71 -26.02 6.85 8.42
N PRO A 72 -26.83 6.96 7.37
CA PRO A 72 -26.67 7.98 6.35
C PRO A 72 -26.52 9.40 6.91
N PHE A 73 -25.42 10.08 6.59
CA PHE A 73 -25.05 11.43 7.05
C PHE A 73 -24.91 11.59 8.56
N LYS A 74 -24.81 10.50 9.33
CA LYS A 74 -24.53 10.53 10.77
C LYS A 74 -23.12 9.98 11.00
N TYR A 75 -22.22 10.89 11.30
CA TYR A 75 -20.82 10.54 11.50
C TYR A 75 -20.54 10.19 12.96
N ASN A 76 -19.72 9.18 13.17
CA ASN A 76 -19.31 8.68 14.48
C ASN A 76 -18.09 9.47 14.97
N GLU A 77 -18.33 10.54 15.68
CA GLU A 77 -17.28 11.41 16.21
C GLU A 77 -16.40 10.69 17.25
N GLU A 78 -16.98 9.78 18.04
CA GLU A 78 -16.20 9.00 19.01
C GLU A 78 -15.15 8.11 18.31
N TYR A 79 -15.50 7.51 17.18
CA TYR A 79 -14.55 6.77 16.36
C TYR A 79 -13.47 7.69 15.77
N LEU A 80 -13.88 8.83 15.23
CA LEU A 80 -12.94 9.82 14.68
C LEU A 80 -12.00 10.39 15.76
N ASP A 81 -12.47 10.55 17.02
CA ASP A 81 -11.62 10.92 18.16
C ASP A 81 -10.53 9.87 18.43
N LYS A 82 -10.85 8.58 18.29
CA LYS A 82 -9.86 7.51 18.42
C LYS A 82 -8.81 7.55 17.30
N VAL A 83 -9.23 7.81 16.06
CA VAL A 83 -8.34 7.98 14.89
C VAL A 83 -7.42 9.19 15.08
N GLU A 84 -7.97 10.33 15.49
CA GLU A 84 -7.21 11.56 15.72
C GLU A 84 -6.17 11.37 16.84
N LYS A 85 -6.51 10.67 17.91
CA LYS A 85 -5.56 10.32 18.97
C LYS A 85 -4.34 9.55 18.45
N VAL A 86 -4.54 8.61 17.52
CA VAL A 86 -3.41 7.91 16.88
C VAL A 86 -2.60 8.86 16.01
N ALA A 87 -3.26 9.75 15.26
CA ALA A 87 -2.63 10.79 14.46
C ALA A 87 -1.78 11.74 15.31
N ASP A 88 -2.28 12.19 16.47
CA ASP A 88 -1.54 13.01 17.44
C ASP A 88 -0.29 12.31 17.98
N LEU A 89 -0.40 11.00 18.25
CA LEU A 89 0.76 10.20 18.65
C LEU A 89 1.79 10.10 17.51
N CYS A 90 1.34 9.95 16.26
CA CYS A 90 2.22 9.97 15.10
C CYS A 90 2.96 11.31 15.00
N GLU A 91 2.28 12.45 15.15
CA GLU A 91 2.92 13.77 15.20
C GLU A 91 3.97 13.87 16.31
N LYS A 92 3.59 13.45 17.52
CA LYS A 92 4.46 13.49 18.71
C LYS A 92 5.79 12.78 18.49
N TYR A 93 5.77 11.66 17.75
CA TYR A 93 6.95 10.84 17.47
C TYR A 93 7.54 11.04 16.07
N GLY A 94 7.15 12.09 15.34
CA GLY A 94 7.74 12.46 14.06
C GLY A 94 7.35 11.54 12.90
N ILE A 95 6.27 10.76 13.03
CA ILE A 95 5.74 9.88 11.99
C ILE A 95 4.63 10.62 11.23
N TYR A 96 4.65 10.58 9.89
CA TYR A 96 3.53 11.01 9.06
C TYR A 96 2.46 9.94 9.03
N PHE A 97 1.21 10.32 8.74
CA PHE A 97 0.14 9.37 8.47
C PHE A 97 -0.67 9.76 7.24
N TYR A 98 -1.17 8.78 6.54
CA TYR A 98 -2.25 8.98 5.57
C TYR A 98 -3.45 8.12 5.94
N LEU A 99 -4.63 8.67 5.67
CA LEU A 99 -5.90 8.04 5.99
C LEU A 99 -6.32 7.13 4.84
N ASP A 100 -6.48 5.84 5.13
CA ASP A 100 -6.93 4.83 4.18
C ASP A 100 -8.41 4.51 4.43
N MET A 101 -9.24 4.61 3.38
CA MET A 101 -10.60 4.08 3.43
C MET A 101 -10.60 2.61 3.08
N HIS A 102 -10.35 1.81 4.10
CA HIS A 102 -10.16 0.39 3.99
C HIS A 102 -11.47 -0.35 3.70
N GLN A 103 -11.37 -1.35 2.86
CA GLN A 103 -12.41 -2.32 2.61
C GLN A 103 -11.81 -3.65 2.17
N ASP A 104 -12.41 -4.75 2.63
CA ASP A 104 -12.28 -6.07 2.05
C ASP A 104 -13.67 -6.65 1.82
N LEU A 105 -13.89 -7.25 0.62
CA LEU A 105 -15.16 -7.84 0.21
C LEU A 105 -16.37 -6.88 0.29
N TYR A 106 -16.10 -5.56 0.26
CA TYR A 106 -17.06 -4.46 0.32
C TYR A 106 -17.59 -4.16 1.74
N ALA A 107 -17.86 -5.14 2.57
CA ALA A 107 -18.48 -4.92 3.88
C ALA A 107 -18.30 -6.08 4.86
N GLY A 108 -18.45 -5.82 6.16
CA GLY A 108 -18.20 -6.74 7.26
C GLY A 108 -19.33 -6.95 8.27
N PHE A 109 -20.59 -6.75 7.91
CA PHE A 109 -21.71 -7.09 8.79
C PHE A 109 -22.10 -8.58 8.67
N LYS A 110 -22.97 -9.07 9.56
CA LYS A 110 -23.43 -10.47 9.58
C LYS A 110 -23.92 -10.93 8.19
N GLY A 111 -23.20 -11.88 7.62
CA GLY A 111 -23.46 -12.45 6.29
C GLY A 111 -22.56 -11.88 5.17
N MET A 112 -21.67 -10.90 5.47
CA MET A 112 -20.58 -10.46 4.62
C MET A 112 -19.27 -10.63 5.40
N ASP A 113 -18.30 -11.38 4.87
CA ASP A 113 -17.07 -11.78 5.60
C ASP A 113 -15.90 -10.79 5.39
N GLY A 114 -16.19 -9.53 5.08
CA GLY A 114 -15.18 -8.49 4.86
C GLY A 114 -15.21 -7.37 5.89
N ASP A 115 -14.87 -6.18 5.47
CA ASP A 115 -14.98 -4.89 6.18
C ASP A 115 -15.24 -3.76 5.17
N GLY A 116 -15.55 -2.55 5.62
CA GLY A 116 -15.68 -1.37 4.76
C GLY A 116 -17.05 -0.71 4.82
N ALA A 117 -17.97 -1.02 3.89
CA ALA A 117 -19.21 -0.28 3.74
C ALA A 117 -20.25 -0.61 4.83
N PRO A 118 -21.04 0.38 5.29
CA PRO A 118 -22.15 0.14 6.21
C PRO A 118 -23.26 -0.66 5.55
N LYS A 119 -24.04 -1.37 6.36
CA LYS A 119 -25.11 -2.25 5.89
C LYS A 119 -26.11 -1.57 4.95
N TRP A 120 -26.45 -0.32 5.22
CA TRP A 120 -27.40 0.44 4.39
C TRP A 120 -26.84 0.75 2.98
N ALA A 121 -25.50 0.81 2.82
CA ALA A 121 -24.85 1.03 1.53
C ALA A 121 -24.61 -0.26 0.74
N CYS A 122 -24.91 -1.45 1.30
CA CYS A 122 -24.73 -2.74 0.66
C CYS A 122 -25.95 -3.14 -0.18
N LEU A 123 -26.09 -2.52 -1.36
CA LEU A 123 -27.19 -2.82 -2.29
C LEU A 123 -26.85 -4.09 -3.10
N THR A 124 -27.39 -5.23 -2.67
CA THR A 124 -27.12 -6.55 -3.29
C THR A 124 -28.21 -7.01 -4.26
N ASP A 125 -29.32 -6.25 -4.40
CA ASP A 125 -30.51 -6.60 -5.20
C ASP A 125 -31.07 -8.01 -4.87
N GLY A 126 -31.04 -8.37 -3.59
CA GLY A 126 -31.51 -9.66 -3.10
C GLY A 126 -30.53 -10.82 -3.31
N ALA A 127 -29.34 -10.58 -3.85
CA ALA A 127 -28.29 -11.60 -3.90
C ALA A 127 -27.87 -11.99 -2.47
N LYS A 128 -27.84 -13.29 -2.21
CA LYS A 128 -27.48 -13.80 -0.89
C LYS A 128 -25.97 -13.91 -0.77
N PHE A 129 -25.46 -13.56 0.40
CA PHE A 129 -24.08 -13.79 0.75
C PHE A 129 -23.74 -15.30 0.75
N GLN A 130 -22.53 -15.61 0.32
CA GLN A 130 -22.00 -16.98 0.30
C GLN A 130 -20.74 -17.01 1.16
N LYS A 131 -20.76 -17.82 2.22
CA LYS A 131 -19.58 -17.99 3.08
C LYS A 131 -18.40 -18.55 2.27
N THR A 132 -17.23 -17.93 2.45
CA THR A 132 -15.96 -18.42 1.88
C THR A 132 -15.57 -19.77 2.49
N ARG A 133 -14.86 -20.62 1.73
CA ARG A 133 -14.54 -21.99 2.14
C ARG A 133 -13.05 -22.24 2.34
N PHE A 134 -12.22 -21.71 1.45
CA PHE A 134 -10.79 -21.97 1.42
C PHE A 134 -9.97 -20.75 1.74
N VAL A 135 -10.24 -19.62 1.06
CA VAL A 135 -9.58 -18.33 1.29
C VAL A 135 -10.63 -17.23 1.31
N TRP A 136 -10.40 -16.21 2.11
CA TRP A 136 -11.32 -15.07 2.26
C TRP A 136 -11.62 -14.37 0.92
N ALA A 137 -10.62 -14.27 0.05
CA ALA A 137 -10.73 -13.64 -1.27
C ALA A 137 -11.71 -14.30 -2.24
N GLU A 138 -12.22 -15.54 -1.92
CA GLU A 138 -13.27 -16.19 -2.72
C GLU A 138 -14.54 -15.33 -2.84
N GLY A 139 -14.81 -14.49 -1.84
CA GLY A 139 -15.91 -13.54 -1.88
C GLY A 139 -15.86 -12.61 -3.09
N TYR A 140 -14.69 -12.22 -3.53
CA TYR A 140 -14.50 -11.46 -4.77
C TYR A 140 -14.78 -12.30 -6.02
N PHE A 141 -14.35 -13.57 -6.05
CA PHE A 141 -14.33 -14.38 -7.27
C PHE A 141 -15.71 -14.89 -7.65
N TRP A 142 -16.51 -15.32 -6.67
CA TRP A 142 -17.84 -15.89 -6.87
C TRP A 142 -18.91 -15.44 -5.89
N GLY A 143 -18.59 -14.56 -4.96
CA GLY A 143 -19.55 -13.99 -4.02
C GLY A 143 -20.51 -13.02 -4.72
N LYS A 144 -21.70 -13.51 -5.09
CA LYS A 144 -22.67 -12.70 -5.87
C LYS A 144 -23.12 -11.44 -5.12
N ALA A 145 -23.31 -11.52 -3.81
CA ALA A 145 -23.69 -10.35 -3.02
C ALA A 145 -22.59 -9.28 -3.04
N THR A 146 -21.33 -9.68 -2.80
CA THR A 146 -20.17 -8.80 -2.87
C THR A 146 -20.02 -8.16 -4.25
N GLN A 147 -20.03 -8.97 -5.33
CA GLN A 147 -19.94 -8.46 -6.70
C GLN A 147 -21.08 -7.47 -7.01
N ARG A 148 -22.30 -7.75 -6.55
CA ARG A 148 -23.45 -6.88 -6.83
C ARG A 148 -23.40 -5.58 -6.02
N ALA A 149 -22.93 -5.61 -4.78
CA ALA A 149 -22.72 -4.42 -3.98
C ALA A 149 -21.70 -3.47 -4.66
N PHE A 150 -20.58 -4.00 -5.16
CA PHE A 150 -19.64 -3.22 -5.96
C PHE A 150 -20.25 -2.69 -7.26
N ASP A 151 -21.00 -3.51 -8.01
CA ASP A 151 -21.67 -3.04 -9.22
C ASP A 151 -22.58 -1.83 -8.94
N ASN A 152 -23.37 -1.90 -7.87
CA ASN A 152 -24.25 -0.83 -7.46
C ASN A 152 -23.49 0.42 -7.00
N PHE A 153 -22.37 0.25 -6.30
CA PHE A 153 -21.49 1.36 -5.93
C PHE A 153 -20.88 2.06 -7.16
N TRP A 154 -20.31 1.28 -8.10
CA TRP A 154 -19.70 1.83 -9.31
C TRP A 154 -20.69 2.45 -10.26
N ASN A 155 -21.90 1.90 -10.35
CA ASN A 155 -23.02 2.47 -11.09
C ASN A 155 -23.69 3.64 -10.37
N ASN A 156 -23.20 3.98 -9.17
CA ASN A 156 -23.71 5.06 -8.36
C ASN A 156 -25.23 4.94 -8.07
N ALA A 157 -25.67 3.71 -7.76
CA ALA A 157 -27.06 3.41 -7.41
C ALA A 157 -27.53 4.24 -6.22
N GLU A 158 -28.83 4.48 -6.14
CA GLU A 158 -29.43 5.34 -5.12
C GLU A 158 -29.86 4.54 -3.88
N TYR A 159 -29.59 5.11 -2.72
CA TYR A 159 -30.20 4.74 -1.45
C TYR A 159 -31.01 5.94 -0.93
N ASN A 160 -32.30 5.73 -0.63
CA ASN A 160 -33.23 6.82 -0.23
C ASN A 160 -33.24 8.02 -1.21
N GLY A 161 -33.12 7.76 -2.52
CA GLY A 161 -33.14 8.80 -3.56
C GLY A 161 -31.83 9.59 -3.69
N ILE A 162 -30.76 9.17 -3.03
CA ILE A 162 -29.45 9.82 -3.10
C ILE A 162 -28.42 8.79 -3.59
N PRO A 163 -27.58 9.14 -4.60
CA PRO A 163 -26.53 8.25 -5.11
C PRO A 163 -25.52 7.86 -4.03
N LEU A 164 -25.11 6.57 -3.97
CA LEU A 164 -24.18 6.03 -2.97
C LEU A 164 -22.86 6.81 -2.88
N GLN A 165 -22.30 7.19 -4.03
CA GLN A 165 -21.04 7.94 -4.02
C GLN A 165 -21.21 9.38 -3.51
N THR A 166 -22.43 9.90 -3.41
CA THR A 166 -22.69 11.19 -2.75
C THR A 166 -22.48 11.07 -1.23
N TYR A 167 -23.00 10.01 -0.62
CA TYR A 167 -22.71 9.73 0.81
C TYR A 167 -21.22 9.58 1.03
N PHE A 168 -20.56 8.74 0.24
CA PHE A 168 -19.12 8.49 0.35
C PHE A 168 -18.28 9.77 0.20
N CYS A 169 -18.62 10.64 -0.77
CA CYS A 169 -17.95 11.93 -0.93
C CYS A 169 -18.21 12.88 0.26
N LYS A 170 -19.41 12.87 0.83
CA LYS A 170 -19.74 13.69 2.00
C LYS A 170 -19.03 13.19 3.26
N MET A 171 -18.93 11.89 3.43
CA MET A 171 -18.15 11.28 4.50
C MET A 171 -16.66 11.71 4.38
N TRP A 172 -16.07 11.63 3.17
CA TRP A 172 -14.70 12.10 2.97
C TRP A 172 -14.53 13.61 3.19
N GLN A 173 -15.53 14.44 2.85
CA GLN A 173 -15.50 15.88 3.20
C GLN A 173 -15.45 16.08 4.71
N HIS A 174 -16.23 15.32 5.47
CA HIS A 174 -16.26 15.38 6.92
C HIS A 174 -14.92 14.97 7.53
N VAL A 175 -14.36 13.84 7.09
CA VAL A 175 -13.03 13.39 7.50
C VAL A 175 -11.94 14.42 7.13
N ALA A 176 -11.96 14.92 5.91
CA ALA A 176 -10.98 15.90 5.46
C ALA A 176 -11.05 17.23 6.26
N GLU A 177 -12.26 17.68 6.60
CA GLU A 177 -12.45 18.88 7.44
C GLU A 177 -11.80 18.72 8.81
N ARG A 178 -11.87 17.52 9.39
CA ARG A 178 -11.29 17.24 10.70
C ARG A 178 -9.76 17.22 10.67
N PHE A 179 -9.17 16.60 9.64
CA PHE A 179 -7.71 16.35 9.59
C PHE A 179 -6.91 17.37 8.76
N LYS A 180 -7.56 18.28 8.03
CA LYS A 180 -6.92 19.18 7.03
C LYS A 180 -5.73 20.00 7.55
N ASP A 181 -5.74 20.37 8.84
CA ASP A 181 -4.71 21.19 9.45
C ASP A 181 -3.75 20.39 10.32
N HIS A 182 -3.90 19.07 10.37
CA HIS A 182 -3.05 18.21 11.21
C HIS A 182 -1.61 18.20 10.67
N PRO A 183 -0.58 18.52 11.52
CA PRO A 183 0.79 18.72 11.07
C PRO A 183 1.47 17.47 10.51
N ALA A 184 1.01 16.27 10.91
CA ALA A 184 1.51 14.98 10.44
C ALA A 184 0.71 14.40 9.27
N LEU A 185 -0.32 15.08 8.78
CA LEU A 185 -1.10 14.60 7.64
C LEU A 185 -0.24 14.52 6.38
N PHE A 186 -0.10 13.31 5.84
CA PHE A 186 0.54 13.06 4.55
C PHE A 186 -0.48 13.09 3.42
N GLY A 187 -1.63 12.41 3.55
CA GLY A 187 -2.60 12.35 2.47
C GLY A 187 -3.84 11.52 2.75
N PHE A 188 -4.61 11.30 1.67
CA PHE A 188 -5.90 10.62 1.66
C PHE A 188 -5.89 9.48 0.65
N ASP A 189 -5.95 8.26 1.14
CA ASP A 189 -6.09 7.03 0.36
C ASP A 189 -7.58 6.69 0.26
N MET A 190 -8.14 7.03 -0.88
CA MET A 190 -9.58 7.23 -0.99
C MET A 190 -10.39 5.94 -1.01
N PHE A 191 -9.79 4.80 -1.38
CA PHE A 191 -10.49 3.52 -1.44
C PHE A 191 -9.51 2.37 -1.63
N ASN A 192 -9.43 1.47 -0.64
CA ASN A 192 -8.57 0.29 -0.69
C ASN A 192 -9.00 -0.68 -1.80
N GLU A 193 -8.05 -1.13 -2.62
CA GLU A 193 -8.15 -2.22 -3.59
C GLU A 193 -9.46 -2.25 -4.43
N PRO A 194 -9.73 -1.23 -5.25
CA PRO A 194 -10.97 -1.15 -6.01
C PRO A 194 -11.26 -2.43 -6.81
N PHE A 195 -12.37 -3.10 -6.49
CA PHE A 195 -12.77 -4.34 -7.13
C PHE A 195 -13.89 -4.11 -8.17
N PRO A 196 -13.77 -4.60 -9.43
CA PRO A 196 -14.69 -4.26 -10.52
C PRO A 196 -16.01 -5.06 -10.51
N GLY A 197 -16.53 -5.42 -9.34
CA GLY A 197 -17.84 -6.07 -9.20
C GLY A 197 -17.97 -7.37 -10.00
N THR A 198 -19.07 -7.54 -10.72
CA THR A 198 -19.34 -8.72 -11.56
C THR A 198 -18.28 -8.93 -12.64
N ASP A 199 -17.68 -7.86 -13.18
CA ASP A 199 -16.57 -7.96 -14.14
C ASP A 199 -15.33 -8.56 -13.49
N GLY A 200 -15.12 -8.38 -12.20
CA GLY A 200 -14.07 -9.07 -11.44
C GLY A 200 -14.23 -10.60 -11.45
N GLY A 201 -15.44 -11.11 -11.25
CA GLY A 201 -15.72 -12.54 -11.42
C GLY A 201 -15.48 -13.04 -12.84
N LYS A 202 -15.67 -12.20 -13.87
CA LYS A 202 -15.33 -12.55 -15.27
C LYS A 202 -13.81 -12.56 -15.48
N VAL A 203 -13.07 -11.60 -14.89
CA VAL A 203 -11.60 -11.58 -14.90
C VAL A 203 -11.08 -12.88 -14.31
N PHE A 204 -11.53 -13.26 -13.11
CA PHE A 204 -11.11 -14.51 -12.47
C PHE A 204 -11.30 -15.73 -13.38
N ARG A 205 -12.48 -15.90 -13.98
CA ARG A 205 -12.74 -17.01 -14.92
C ARG A 205 -11.82 -16.98 -16.15
N LYS A 206 -11.48 -15.79 -16.67
CA LYS A 206 -10.52 -15.67 -17.78
C LYS A 206 -9.11 -16.05 -17.35
N LEU A 207 -8.68 -15.67 -16.15
CA LEU A 207 -7.38 -16.07 -15.59
C LEU A 207 -7.30 -17.59 -15.44
N VAL A 208 -8.31 -18.22 -14.83
CA VAL A 208 -8.37 -19.70 -14.71
C VAL A 208 -8.34 -20.36 -16.08
N GLY A 209 -9.13 -19.90 -17.04
CA GLY A 209 -9.12 -20.42 -18.42
C GLY A 209 -7.75 -20.25 -19.09
N SER A 210 -7.06 -19.14 -18.83
CA SER A 210 -5.71 -18.87 -19.33
C SER A 210 -4.67 -19.79 -18.70
N VAL A 211 -4.77 -20.07 -17.39
CA VAL A 211 -3.93 -21.08 -16.72
C VAL A 211 -4.11 -22.44 -17.40
N VAL A 212 -5.35 -22.92 -17.51
CA VAL A 212 -5.64 -24.22 -18.13
C VAL A 212 -5.09 -24.29 -19.56
N LYS A 213 -5.37 -23.28 -20.39
CA LYS A 213 -4.85 -23.20 -21.75
C LYS A 213 -3.32 -23.24 -21.78
N THR A 214 -2.67 -22.47 -20.93
CA THR A 214 -1.20 -22.37 -20.86
C THR A 214 -0.60 -23.71 -20.45
N VAL A 215 -1.14 -24.33 -19.41
CA VAL A 215 -0.70 -25.65 -18.94
C VAL A 215 -0.82 -26.73 -20.03
N LEU A 216 -1.85 -26.65 -20.87
CA LEU A 216 -2.05 -27.62 -21.96
C LEU A 216 -1.22 -27.34 -23.21
N THR A 217 -0.78 -26.09 -23.45
CA THR A 217 -0.20 -25.71 -24.75
C THR A 217 1.24 -25.23 -24.67
N ASP A 218 1.74 -24.85 -23.49
CA ASP A 218 3.10 -24.33 -23.32
C ASP A 218 4.05 -25.43 -22.84
N LYS A 219 5.14 -25.62 -23.58
CA LYS A 219 6.10 -26.72 -23.31
C LYS A 219 6.83 -26.53 -21.95
N ARG A 220 6.85 -25.35 -21.37
CA ARG A 220 7.39 -25.10 -20.03
C ARG A 220 6.54 -25.73 -18.93
N CYS A 221 5.26 -26.02 -19.21
CA CYS A 221 4.34 -26.70 -18.30
C CYS A 221 4.38 -28.21 -18.57
N ASN A 222 5.14 -28.95 -17.79
CA ASN A 222 5.13 -30.42 -17.87
C ASN A 222 3.93 -30.99 -17.10
N LEU A 223 2.85 -31.31 -17.81
CA LEU A 223 1.60 -31.84 -17.25
C LEU A 223 1.78 -33.03 -16.34
N VAL A 224 2.62 -33.99 -16.75
CA VAL A 224 2.85 -35.23 -15.98
C VAL A 224 3.53 -34.89 -14.65
N TRP A 225 4.54 -34.02 -14.71
CA TRP A 225 5.24 -33.56 -13.50
C TRP A 225 4.30 -32.77 -12.60
N MET A 226 3.52 -31.82 -13.14
CA MET A 226 2.58 -31.01 -12.36
C MET A 226 1.51 -31.88 -11.69
N ALA A 227 0.92 -32.83 -12.44
CA ALA A 227 -0.05 -33.76 -11.87
C ALA A 227 0.57 -34.63 -10.76
N LYS A 228 1.82 -35.10 -10.94
CA LYS A 228 2.55 -35.80 -9.89
C LYS A 228 2.70 -34.96 -8.64
N GLN A 229 3.06 -33.66 -8.76
CA GLN A 229 3.18 -32.78 -7.59
C GLN A 229 1.86 -32.67 -6.82
N VAL A 230 0.75 -32.48 -7.53
CA VAL A 230 -0.60 -32.42 -6.91
C VAL A 230 -0.95 -33.74 -6.21
N LEU A 231 -0.75 -34.87 -6.88
CA LEU A 231 -1.08 -36.19 -6.34
C LEU A 231 -0.21 -36.61 -5.15
N THR A 232 1.02 -36.10 -5.05
CA THR A 232 1.95 -36.37 -3.93
C THR A 232 1.84 -35.38 -2.78
N GLY A 233 0.80 -34.49 -2.76
CA GLY A 233 0.59 -33.50 -1.71
C GLY A 233 1.46 -32.24 -1.81
N ASN A 234 2.24 -32.12 -2.90
CA ASN A 234 3.12 -30.96 -3.16
C ASN A 234 2.48 -29.97 -4.15
N ALA A 235 1.17 -29.72 -4.05
CA ALA A 235 0.41 -28.94 -5.04
C ALA A 235 1.02 -27.55 -5.32
N ILE A 236 1.66 -26.93 -4.31
CA ILE A 236 2.34 -25.65 -4.45
C ILE A 236 3.46 -25.70 -5.49
N ARG A 237 4.21 -26.81 -5.55
CA ARG A 237 5.26 -26.97 -6.55
C ARG A 237 4.73 -27.04 -7.99
N ALA A 238 3.48 -27.41 -8.18
CA ALA A 238 2.85 -27.36 -9.50
C ALA A 238 2.77 -25.91 -10.07
N LEU A 239 2.96 -24.89 -9.24
CA LEU A 239 3.04 -23.49 -9.67
C LEU A 239 4.44 -23.05 -10.11
N GLU A 240 5.50 -23.86 -9.89
CA GLU A 240 6.88 -23.50 -10.26
C GLU A 240 7.05 -23.06 -11.74
N PRO A 241 6.36 -23.62 -12.75
CA PRO A 241 6.45 -23.10 -14.12
C PRO A 241 6.07 -21.63 -14.24
N PHE A 242 5.15 -21.14 -13.40
CA PHE A 242 4.73 -19.76 -13.39
C PHE A 242 5.70 -18.81 -12.63
N ASN A 243 6.85 -19.31 -12.16
CA ASN A 243 7.98 -18.48 -11.75
C ASN A 243 8.67 -17.83 -12.97
N ASP A 244 8.45 -18.34 -14.17
CA ASP A 244 8.82 -17.69 -15.42
C ASP A 244 7.95 -16.43 -15.63
N PRO A 245 8.53 -15.22 -15.65
CA PRO A 245 7.76 -13.97 -15.74
C PRO A 245 6.91 -13.88 -17.02
N ASP A 246 7.40 -14.40 -18.15
CA ASP A 246 6.67 -14.35 -19.41
C ASP A 246 5.45 -15.28 -19.37
N LEU A 247 5.60 -16.44 -18.74
CA LEU A 247 4.50 -17.39 -18.58
C LEU A 247 3.43 -16.84 -17.63
N PHE A 248 3.87 -16.22 -16.53
CA PHE A 248 2.98 -15.56 -15.57
C PHE A 248 2.23 -14.40 -16.24
N ARG A 249 2.93 -13.54 -16.97
CA ARG A 249 2.35 -12.45 -17.74
C ARG A 249 1.36 -12.92 -18.80
N LYS A 250 1.67 -14.01 -19.51
CA LYS A 250 0.77 -14.63 -20.48
C LYS A 250 -0.58 -14.99 -19.85
N VAL A 251 -0.55 -15.51 -18.62
CA VAL A 251 -1.78 -15.85 -17.87
C VAL A 251 -2.52 -14.58 -17.45
N THR A 252 -1.84 -13.65 -16.77
CA THR A 252 -2.49 -12.47 -16.20
C THR A 252 -3.04 -11.52 -17.26
N SER A 253 -2.43 -11.47 -18.45
CA SER A 253 -2.90 -10.64 -19.57
C SER A 253 -4.33 -10.94 -20.04
N ALA A 254 -4.88 -12.13 -19.72
CA ALA A 254 -6.26 -12.48 -20.05
C ALA A 254 -7.31 -11.55 -19.40
N GLY A 255 -6.95 -10.86 -18.31
CA GLY A 255 -7.79 -9.88 -17.63
C GLY A 255 -7.71 -8.45 -18.16
N ASN A 256 -6.68 -8.10 -18.96
CA ASN A 256 -6.34 -6.73 -19.31
C ASN A 256 -7.52 -5.89 -19.81
N GLY A 257 -8.33 -6.40 -20.74
CA GLY A 257 -9.39 -5.60 -21.35
C GLY A 257 -10.54 -5.24 -20.39
N LEU A 258 -10.85 -6.09 -19.41
CA LEU A 258 -11.87 -5.79 -18.41
C LEU A 258 -11.35 -4.80 -17.37
N ILE A 259 -10.12 -4.98 -16.91
CA ILE A 259 -9.50 -4.07 -15.94
C ILE A 259 -9.26 -2.70 -16.58
N TYR A 260 -8.76 -2.64 -17.83
CA TYR A 260 -8.65 -1.38 -18.55
C TYR A 260 -9.98 -0.62 -18.58
N LYS A 261 -11.07 -1.30 -18.95
CA LYS A 261 -12.41 -0.68 -19.01
C LYS A 261 -12.84 -0.14 -17.63
N PHE A 262 -12.59 -0.88 -16.58
CA PHE A 262 -12.90 -0.47 -15.22
C PHE A 262 -12.07 0.75 -14.80
N ASP A 263 -10.76 0.69 -14.98
CA ASP A 263 -9.81 1.73 -14.59
C ASP A 263 -10.11 3.08 -15.25
N VAL A 264 -10.28 3.09 -16.59
CA VAL A 264 -10.54 4.34 -17.34
C VAL A 264 -12.01 4.80 -17.27
N GLY A 265 -12.89 3.93 -16.80
CA GLY A 265 -14.33 4.18 -16.69
C GLY A 265 -14.77 4.50 -15.26
N ALA A 266 -15.42 3.53 -14.62
CA ALA A 266 -16.08 3.72 -13.34
C ALA A 266 -15.11 4.16 -12.22
N TYR A 267 -13.93 3.54 -12.13
CA TYR A 267 -12.93 3.90 -11.14
C TYR A 267 -12.42 5.34 -11.33
N SER A 268 -12.02 5.70 -12.55
CA SER A 268 -11.52 7.05 -12.83
C SER A 268 -12.57 8.14 -12.51
N GLN A 269 -13.84 7.89 -12.84
CA GLN A 269 -14.93 8.82 -12.51
C GLN A 269 -15.13 8.96 -11.00
N PHE A 270 -15.09 7.85 -10.28
CA PHE A 270 -15.23 7.81 -8.84
C PHE A 270 -14.10 8.56 -8.15
N ILE A 271 -12.83 8.24 -8.47
CA ILE A 271 -11.67 8.81 -7.79
C ILE A 271 -11.58 10.33 -8.02
N ASN A 272 -11.90 10.79 -9.24
CA ASN A 272 -11.97 12.23 -9.55
C ASN A 272 -13.06 12.93 -8.72
N ARG A 273 -14.23 12.30 -8.56
CA ARG A 273 -15.34 12.85 -7.76
C ARG A 273 -14.97 12.93 -6.29
N THR A 274 -14.37 11.89 -5.74
CA THR A 274 -13.99 11.82 -4.33
C THR A 274 -12.86 12.80 -4.02
N ALA A 275 -11.83 12.83 -4.85
CA ALA A 275 -10.73 13.79 -4.69
C ALA A 275 -11.21 15.24 -4.79
N ARG A 276 -12.11 15.54 -5.73
CA ARG A 276 -12.75 16.87 -5.80
C ARG A 276 -13.54 17.21 -4.54
N ALA A 277 -14.24 16.24 -3.96
CA ALA A 277 -14.96 16.46 -2.70
C ALA A 277 -14.00 16.83 -1.57
N ILE A 278 -12.86 16.15 -1.44
CA ILE A 278 -11.81 16.48 -0.48
C ILE A 278 -11.22 17.87 -0.77
N ARG A 279 -10.91 18.19 -2.04
CA ARG A 279 -10.33 19.48 -2.44
C ARG A 279 -11.29 20.67 -2.25
N ASN A 280 -12.60 20.44 -2.17
CA ASN A 280 -13.54 21.48 -1.76
C ASN A 280 -13.37 21.88 -0.28
N VAL A 281 -12.66 21.11 0.50
CA VAL A 281 -12.39 21.34 1.94
C VAL A 281 -10.97 21.81 2.19
N THR A 282 -9.99 21.20 1.49
CA THR A 282 -8.56 21.46 1.78
C THR A 282 -7.66 21.25 0.57
N ASP A 283 -6.63 22.10 0.46
CA ASP A 283 -5.50 21.89 -0.46
C ASP A 283 -4.36 21.10 0.18
N ASN A 284 -4.43 20.77 1.48
CA ASN A 284 -3.44 19.96 2.17
C ASN A 284 -3.63 18.47 1.87
N GLY A 285 -2.56 17.71 2.08
CA GLY A 285 -2.53 16.26 1.85
C GLY A 285 -2.42 15.87 0.38
N ILE A 286 -1.81 14.73 0.15
CA ILE A 286 -1.60 14.12 -1.16
C ILE A 286 -2.78 13.20 -1.47
N MET A 287 -3.34 13.26 -2.69
CA MET A 287 -4.34 12.30 -3.15
C MET A 287 -3.65 11.00 -3.53
N ILE A 288 -4.05 9.91 -2.94
CA ILE A 288 -3.43 8.60 -3.14
C ILE A 288 -4.31 7.77 -4.07
N MET A 289 -3.71 7.30 -5.17
CA MET A 289 -4.37 6.50 -6.20
C MET A 289 -3.93 5.06 -6.09
N GLU A 290 -4.82 4.17 -5.71
CA GLU A 290 -4.54 2.73 -5.71
C GLU A 290 -4.82 2.07 -7.06
N ASN A 291 -4.18 0.94 -7.29
CA ASN A 291 -4.53 0.06 -8.40
C ASN A 291 -5.75 -0.80 -8.05
N SER A 292 -6.44 -1.30 -9.07
CA SER A 292 -7.51 -2.27 -8.86
C SER A 292 -6.96 -3.59 -8.28
N TYR A 293 -7.80 -4.32 -7.54
CA TYR A 293 -7.47 -5.61 -6.91
C TYR A 293 -6.70 -6.58 -7.85
N TYR A 294 -7.11 -6.69 -9.11
CA TYR A 294 -6.44 -7.58 -10.05
C TYR A 294 -5.09 -7.07 -10.56
N SER A 295 -4.78 -5.79 -10.38
CA SER A 295 -3.46 -5.27 -10.70
C SER A 295 -2.41 -5.70 -9.68
N ASN A 296 -2.82 -6.19 -8.49
CA ASN A 296 -1.95 -6.91 -7.55
C ASN A 296 -1.34 -8.19 -8.15
N LEU A 297 -1.91 -8.69 -9.25
CA LEU A 297 -1.38 -9.83 -10.04
C LEU A 297 -0.60 -9.37 -11.29
N GLY A 298 -0.29 -8.07 -11.42
CA GLY A 298 0.46 -7.52 -12.54
C GLY A 298 -0.37 -7.25 -13.80
N ILE A 299 -1.70 -7.21 -13.72
CA ILE A 299 -2.52 -6.61 -14.77
C ILE A 299 -2.23 -5.11 -14.77
N PRO A 300 -1.92 -4.49 -15.93
CA PRO A 300 -1.55 -3.07 -15.98
C PRO A 300 -2.63 -2.16 -15.41
N TYR A 301 -2.26 -1.30 -14.49
CA TYR A 301 -3.09 -0.19 -14.04
C TYR A 301 -3.22 0.87 -15.14
N SER A 302 -4.43 1.26 -15.49
CA SER A 302 -4.72 2.07 -16.67
C SER A 302 -5.44 3.39 -16.40
N ALA A 303 -5.89 3.65 -15.15
CA ALA A 303 -6.53 4.92 -14.84
C ALA A 303 -5.59 6.10 -15.11
N PRO A 304 -6.12 7.22 -15.63
CA PRO A 304 -5.37 8.46 -15.74
C PRO A 304 -5.13 9.07 -14.36
N VAL A 305 -4.20 10.02 -14.28
CA VAL A 305 -4.04 10.85 -13.08
C VAL A 305 -5.34 11.64 -12.82
N ILE A 306 -5.66 11.81 -11.55
CA ILE A 306 -6.79 12.62 -11.09
C ILE A 306 -6.80 13.97 -11.81
N ASN A 307 -7.97 14.31 -12.35
CA ASN A 307 -8.15 15.50 -13.14
C ASN A 307 -9.50 16.13 -12.86
N TYR A 308 -9.51 17.43 -12.63
CA TYR A 308 -10.73 18.22 -12.43
C TYR A 308 -10.91 19.20 -13.58
N ASP A 309 -11.97 19.03 -14.37
CA ASP A 309 -12.35 19.97 -15.45
C ASP A 309 -11.17 20.25 -16.41
N GLY A 310 -10.36 19.25 -16.70
CA GLY A 310 -9.20 19.36 -17.56
C GLY A 310 -7.90 19.80 -16.87
N VAL A 311 -7.93 20.05 -15.55
CA VAL A 311 -6.73 20.41 -14.76
C VAL A 311 -6.27 19.19 -13.96
N ARG A 312 -5.00 18.79 -14.16
CA ARG A 312 -4.35 17.69 -13.43
C ARG A 312 -4.20 18.07 -11.96
N GLU A 313 -4.51 17.13 -11.05
CA GLU A 313 -4.13 17.23 -9.65
C GLU A 313 -2.59 17.14 -9.53
N GLU A 314 -1.98 18.11 -8.85
CA GLU A 314 -0.54 18.15 -8.70
C GLU A 314 -0.06 17.34 -7.50
N LYS A 315 -0.82 17.38 -6.37
CA LYS A 315 -0.48 16.65 -5.14
C LYS A 315 -1.09 15.25 -5.18
N VAL A 316 -0.51 14.38 -5.98
CA VAL A 316 -1.00 13.02 -6.19
C VAL A 316 0.17 12.03 -6.21
N CYS A 317 -0.05 10.83 -5.67
CA CYS A 317 0.88 9.70 -5.79
C CYS A 317 0.14 8.43 -6.22
N PHE A 318 0.91 7.44 -6.66
CA PHE A 318 0.41 6.11 -6.98
C PHE A 318 0.78 5.15 -5.84
N ALA A 319 -0.21 4.42 -5.31
CA ALA A 319 -0.02 3.45 -4.24
C ALA A 319 -0.32 2.03 -4.73
N PRO A 320 0.63 1.39 -5.45
CA PRO A 320 0.43 0.02 -5.87
C PRO A 320 0.49 -0.95 -4.70
N HIS A 321 -0.38 -1.97 -4.75
CA HIS A 321 -0.32 -3.17 -3.91
C HIS A 321 0.17 -4.34 -4.73
N ALA A 322 0.93 -5.23 -4.12
CA ALA A 322 1.27 -6.51 -4.75
C ALA A 322 1.76 -7.54 -3.73
N TYR A 323 1.31 -8.77 -3.96
CA TYR A 323 1.68 -9.94 -3.18
C TYR A 323 2.01 -11.12 -4.08
N ASP A 324 2.85 -12.03 -3.58
CA ASP A 324 2.96 -13.34 -4.22
C ASP A 324 1.68 -14.15 -3.99
N LEU A 325 1.38 -15.08 -4.90
CA LEU A 325 0.21 -15.96 -4.80
C LEU A 325 0.18 -16.82 -3.53
N MET A 326 1.29 -16.90 -2.81
CA MET A 326 1.43 -17.65 -1.56
C MET A 326 1.08 -16.82 -0.32
N VAL A 327 0.78 -15.53 -0.45
CA VAL A 327 0.36 -14.69 0.68
C VAL A 327 -0.87 -15.29 1.37
N ASP A 328 -0.97 -15.09 2.67
CA ASP A 328 -2.04 -15.62 3.54
C ASP A 328 -2.14 -17.16 3.54
N THR A 329 -1.08 -17.84 3.19
CA THR A 329 -0.99 -19.30 3.26
C THR A 329 0.24 -19.75 4.04
N PRO A 330 0.21 -20.95 4.65
CA PRO A 330 1.40 -21.54 5.29
C PRO A 330 2.57 -21.78 4.32
N ALA A 331 2.35 -21.54 3.03
CA ALA A 331 3.30 -21.74 1.95
C ALA A 331 4.09 -20.49 1.58
N TYR A 332 3.96 -19.39 2.31
CA TYR A 332 4.62 -18.12 1.97
C TYR A 332 6.15 -18.23 1.82
N LYS A 333 6.77 -19.15 2.53
CA LYS A 333 8.21 -19.48 2.34
C LYS A 333 8.57 -19.92 0.91
N TYR A 334 7.59 -20.27 0.06
CA TYR A 334 7.77 -20.59 -1.36
C TYR A 334 7.37 -19.42 -2.27
N ALA A 335 7.24 -18.20 -1.72
CA ALA A 335 6.98 -17.01 -2.51
C ALA A 335 8.06 -16.83 -3.60
N SER A 336 7.64 -16.37 -4.79
CA SER A 336 8.52 -16.24 -5.94
C SER A 336 8.93 -14.79 -6.19
N ASN A 337 10.21 -14.49 -5.97
CA ASN A 337 10.81 -13.20 -6.31
C ASN A 337 10.58 -12.82 -7.79
N SER A 338 10.64 -13.81 -8.66
CA SER A 338 10.45 -13.62 -10.10
C SER A 338 9.01 -13.19 -10.45
N ARG A 339 8.00 -13.87 -9.88
CA ARG A 339 6.59 -13.47 -10.08
C ARG A 339 6.33 -12.06 -9.57
N VAL A 340 6.60 -11.81 -8.29
CA VAL A 340 6.34 -10.50 -7.66
C VAL A 340 7.19 -9.42 -8.30
N GLY A 341 8.44 -9.72 -8.65
CA GLY A 341 9.31 -8.81 -9.39
C GLY A 341 8.67 -8.34 -10.70
N SER A 342 8.04 -9.25 -11.43
CA SER A 342 7.35 -8.90 -12.68
C SER A 342 6.07 -8.08 -12.47
N ILE A 343 5.39 -8.26 -11.34
CA ILE A 343 4.24 -7.42 -10.95
C ILE A 343 4.71 -5.98 -10.70
N PHE A 344 5.74 -5.79 -9.88
CA PHE A 344 6.27 -4.45 -9.59
C PHE A 344 6.90 -3.79 -10.84
N ASP A 345 7.41 -4.57 -11.81
CA ASP A 345 7.84 -4.01 -13.10
C ASP A 345 6.65 -3.44 -13.92
N GLN A 346 5.45 -3.99 -13.78
CA GLN A 346 4.25 -3.38 -14.37
C GLN A 346 3.83 -2.11 -13.61
N HIS A 347 3.94 -2.11 -12.28
CA HIS A 347 3.69 -0.91 -11.48
C HIS A 347 4.70 0.21 -11.82
N ARG A 348 5.97 -0.12 -12.07
CA ARG A 348 6.96 0.86 -12.55
C ARG A 348 6.55 1.49 -13.89
N LYS A 349 6.05 0.70 -14.84
CA LYS A 349 5.52 1.23 -16.11
C LYS A 349 4.32 2.14 -15.89
N SER A 350 3.43 1.79 -14.95
CA SER A 350 2.30 2.63 -14.59
C SER A 350 2.76 3.94 -13.97
N GLN A 351 3.71 3.92 -13.04
CA GLN A 351 4.34 5.12 -12.47
C GLN A 351 4.91 6.02 -13.56
N GLN A 352 5.70 5.46 -14.49
CA GLN A 352 6.31 6.22 -15.59
C GLN A 352 5.26 6.90 -16.47
N ARG A 353 4.14 6.22 -16.74
CA ARG A 353 3.02 6.78 -17.50
C ARG A 353 2.30 7.90 -16.73
N LEU A 354 2.13 7.72 -15.43
CA LEU A 354 1.45 8.69 -14.55
C LEU A 354 2.33 9.89 -14.23
N ASP A 355 3.65 9.70 -14.22
CA ASP A 355 4.67 10.69 -13.79
C ASP A 355 4.37 11.25 -12.40
N VAL A 356 4.27 10.35 -11.41
CA VAL A 356 3.98 10.64 -10.00
C VAL A 356 4.90 9.82 -9.08
N PRO A 357 5.13 10.23 -7.82
CA PRO A 357 5.82 9.40 -6.85
C PRO A 357 5.02 8.16 -6.48
N VAL A 358 5.68 7.17 -5.87
CA VAL A 358 5.08 5.92 -5.43
C VAL A 358 5.25 5.74 -3.92
N ILE A 359 4.16 5.34 -3.27
CA ILE A 359 4.19 4.60 -2.01
C ILE A 359 3.65 3.20 -2.31
N VAL A 360 4.42 2.15 -2.13
CA VAL A 360 3.84 0.80 -2.16
C VAL A 360 2.94 0.67 -0.94
N GLY A 361 1.62 0.79 -1.15
CA GLY A 361 0.62 0.93 -0.08
C GLY A 361 0.48 -0.34 0.75
N GLU A 362 0.52 -1.49 0.07
CA GLU A 362 0.54 -2.79 0.71
C GLU A 362 1.48 -3.76 0.00
N TRP A 363 2.24 -4.47 0.81
CA TRP A 363 3.17 -5.52 0.37
C TRP A 363 3.63 -6.33 1.57
N GLY A 364 4.23 -7.48 1.32
CA GLY A 364 4.83 -8.30 2.37
C GLY A 364 4.09 -9.61 2.56
N GLY A 365 3.91 -10.02 3.77
CA GLY A 365 3.32 -11.28 4.20
C GLY A 365 4.01 -11.78 5.45
N GLN A 366 3.53 -12.89 5.98
CA GLN A 366 4.00 -13.47 7.24
C GLN A 366 4.14 -14.98 7.09
N SER A 367 5.20 -15.55 7.69
CA SER A 367 5.39 -16.99 7.81
C SER A 367 6.15 -17.32 9.08
N GLU A 368 6.18 -18.58 9.47
CA GLU A 368 7.03 -19.07 10.54
C GLU A 368 8.51 -19.13 10.11
N GLY A 369 9.44 -19.01 11.08
CA GLY A 369 10.88 -19.09 10.84
C GLY A 369 11.45 -17.88 10.11
N THR A 370 12.56 -18.06 9.38
CA THR A 370 13.30 -17.00 8.69
C THR A 370 13.52 -17.27 7.19
N ASP A 371 13.17 -18.44 6.71
CA ASP A 371 13.43 -18.89 5.33
C ASP A 371 12.60 -18.17 4.27
N TRP A 372 11.69 -17.30 4.67
CA TRP A 372 10.93 -16.43 3.79
C TRP A 372 11.45 -14.97 3.72
N LEU A 373 12.39 -14.60 4.61
CA LEU A 373 12.92 -13.22 4.66
C LEU A 373 13.70 -12.84 3.39
N PHE A 374 14.22 -13.82 2.63
CA PHE A 374 14.84 -13.56 1.34
C PHE A 374 13.89 -12.85 0.37
N HIS A 375 12.59 -13.15 0.47
CA HIS A 375 11.56 -12.52 -0.36
C HIS A 375 11.29 -11.08 0.07
N ILE A 376 11.22 -10.84 1.38
CA ILE A 376 11.07 -9.50 1.95
C ILE A 376 12.26 -8.61 1.55
N ASN A 377 13.48 -9.12 1.70
CA ASN A 377 14.69 -8.38 1.31
C ASN A 377 14.73 -8.07 -0.18
N PHE A 378 14.34 -9.01 -1.03
CA PHE A 378 14.22 -8.78 -2.48
C PHE A 378 13.23 -7.65 -2.81
N LEU A 379 12.09 -7.58 -2.12
CA LEU A 379 11.10 -6.53 -2.32
C LEU A 379 11.65 -5.17 -1.89
N LEU A 380 12.29 -5.09 -0.73
CA LEU A 380 12.91 -3.86 -0.24
C LEU A 380 13.98 -3.35 -1.20
N ASP A 381 14.86 -4.24 -1.70
CA ASP A 381 15.90 -3.86 -2.69
C ASP A 381 15.28 -3.35 -3.99
N LYS A 382 14.14 -3.92 -4.39
CA LYS A 382 13.41 -3.45 -5.58
C LYS A 382 12.78 -2.08 -5.37
N PHE A 383 12.27 -1.78 -4.15
CA PHE A 383 11.75 -0.47 -3.82
C PHE A 383 12.87 0.57 -3.75
N ASP A 384 13.99 0.24 -3.12
CA ASP A 384 15.17 1.10 -3.05
C ASP A 384 15.68 1.49 -4.44
N LYS A 385 15.83 0.50 -5.33
CA LYS A 385 16.22 0.72 -6.73
C LYS A 385 15.31 1.68 -7.50
N ASN A 386 14.03 1.76 -7.13
CA ASN A 386 13.06 2.63 -7.77
C ASN A 386 12.82 3.94 -7.00
N HIS A 387 13.50 4.15 -5.87
CA HIS A 387 13.27 5.23 -4.91
C HIS A 387 11.82 5.30 -4.45
N TRP A 388 11.21 4.14 -4.21
CA TRP A 388 9.83 4.04 -3.77
C TRP A 388 9.74 4.05 -2.24
N SER A 389 8.82 4.83 -1.74
CA SER A 389 8.33 4.73 -0.37
C SER A 389 7.44 3.48 -0.24
N GLN A 390 7.23 3.01 0.99
CA GLN A 390 6.42 1.81 1.21
C GLN A 390 5.77 1.79 2.59
N THR A 391 4.67 1.04 2.73
CA THR A 391 4.02 0.70 3.99
C THR A 391 3.77 -0.82 4.04
N TYR A 392 4.50 -1.51 4.94
CA TYR A 392 4.38 -2.97 5.12
C TYR A 392 2.98 -3.36 5.61
N TRP A 393 2.38 -4.39 5.04
CA TRP A 393 1.14 -4.97 5.51
C TRP A 393 1.41 -6.19 6.41
N ALA A 394 1.09 -6.12 7.66
CA ALA A 394 0.62 -5.00 8.47
C ALA A 394 1.14 -5.17 9.89
N TYR A 395 0.91 -4.19 10.77
CA TYR A 395 1.13 -4.36 12.19
C TYR A 395 0.18 -5.41 12.77
N TYR A 396 0.73 -6.24 13.63
CA TYR A 396 0.02 -7.17 14.51
C TYR A 396 0.77 -7.27 15.84
N ASP A 397 0.10 -7.69 16.90
CA ASP A 397 0.74 -7.86 18.19
C ASP A 397 1.90 -8.86 18.11
N GLY A 398 3.12 -8.40 18.46
CA GLY A 398 4.36 -9.16 18.32
C GLY A 398 5.14 -8.91 17.02
N LEU A 399 4.71 -8.00 16.14
CA LEU A 399 5.48 -7.65 14.92
C LEU A 399 6.90 -7.18 15.28
N LEU A 400 7.03 -6.34 16.31
CA LEU A 400 8.31 -5.73 16.68
C LEU A 400 9.33 -6.74 17.25
N GLU A 401 8.86 -7.90 17.70
CA GLU A 401 9.63 -9.03 18.17
C GLU A 401 9.83 -10.11 17.09
N ASN A 402 9.16 -9.97 15.94
CA ASN A 402 9.22 -10.93 14.85
C ASN A 402 10.56 -10.82 14.08
N PRO A 403 11.13 -11.94 13.59
CA PRO A 403 12.34 -11.92 12.76
C PRO A 403 12.29 -11.00 11.55
N ILE A 404 11.12 -10.66 11.04
CA ILE A 404 10.97 -9.70 9.93
C ILE A 404 11.57 -8.34 10.24
N MET A 405 11.65 -7.94 11.51
CA MET A 405 12.25 -6.67 11.91
C MET A 405 13.74 -6.59 11.53
N SER A 406 14.43 -7.73 11.34
CA SER A 406 15.78 -7.73 10.76
C SER A 406 15.83 -7.21 9.31
N SER A 407 14.70 -7.18 8.61
CA SER A 407 14.56 -6.62 7.27
C SER A 407 13.92 -5.22 7.29
N LEU A 408 12.92 -5.00 8.13
CA LEU A 408 12.16 -3.74 8.17
C LEU A 408 12.91 -2.62 8.92
N ASN A 409 13.61 -2.94 10.01
CA ASN A 409 14.48 -2.01 10.74
C ASN A 409 15.83 -1.94 10.02
N ARG A 410 15.99 -0.96 9.14
CA ARG A 410 17.15 -0.85 8.25
C ARG A 410 17.59 0.59 8.05
N THR A 411 18.83 0.78 7.62
CA THR A 411 19.33 2.11 7.24
C THR A 411 18.69 2.57 5.96
N THR A 412 18.14 3.81 5.95
CA THR A 412 17.42 4.38 4.81
C THR A 412 17.60 5.88 4.74
N PRO A 413 17.60 6.49 3.52
CA PRO A 413 17.44 7.93 3.37
C PRO A 413 16.11 8.37 3.99
N VAL A 414 16.09 9.55 4.60
CA VAL A 414 14.89 10.16 5.19
C VAL A 414 14.52 11.46 4.48
N ALA A 415 15.51 12.35 4.30
CA ALA A 415 15.33 13.63 3.64
C ALA A 415 16.65 14.05 3.00
N ILE A 416 16.73 14.11 1.69
CA ILE A 416 17.96 14.31 0.94
C ILE A 416 17.91 15.64 0.17
N CYS A 417 18.90 16.48 0.40
CA CYS A 417 19.10 17.74 -0.31
C CYS A 417 19.54 17.45 -1.77
N GLY A 418 18.69 17.78 -2.73
CA GLY A 418 18.91 17.44 -4.14
C GLY A 418 18.26 16.12 -4.54
N ASP A 419 18.88 15.43 -5.48
CA ASP A 419 18.34 14.25 -6.14
C ASP A 419 19.08 12.97 -5.67
N ILE A 420 18.36 11.98 -5.15
CA ILE A 420 18.94 10.66 -4.90
C ILE A 420 19.31 10.04 -6.25
N VAL A 421 20.59 9.67 -6.39
CA VAL A 421 21.09 8.93 -7.56
C VAL A 421 20.87 7.45 -7.36
N GLU A 422 21.34 6.92 -6.22
CA GLU A 422 21.20 5.51 -5.84
C GLU A 422 21.40 5.35 -4.34
N TYR A 423 20.70 4.39 -3.74
CA TYR A 423 21.06 3.86 -2.43
C TYR A 423 20.86 2.35 -2.38
N THR A 424 21.75 1.66 -1.68
CA THR A 424 21.79 0.19 -1.64
C THR A 424 22.21 -0.32 -0.27
N THR A 425 21.77 -1.53 0.07
CA THR A 425 22.18 -2.26 1.26
C THR A 425 22.78 -3.61 0.85
N ASP A 426 24.10 -3.75 0.98
CA ASP A 426 24.79 -5.05 0.91
C ASP A 426 24.68 -5.73 2.27
N ARG A 427 23.72 -6.64 2.40
CA ARG A 427 23.44 -7.33 3.66
C ARG A 427 24.50 -8.36 4.02
N GLU A 428 25.20 -8.92 3.03
CA GLU A 428 26.26 -9.92 3.26
C GLU A 428 27.50 -9.29 3.88
N ASN A 429 27.87 -8.10 3.39
CA ASN A 429 29.05 -7.38 3.87
C ASN A 429 28.72 -6.32 4.93
N GLY A 430 27.44 -6.11 5.25
CA GLY A 430 26.99 -5.11 6.22
C GLY A 430 27.31 -3.69 5.76
N ILE A 431 27.05 -3.34 4.48
CA ILE A 431 27.37 -2.03 3.91
C ILE A 431 26.12 -1.36 3.40
N PHE A 432 25.90 -0.13 3.83
CA PHE A 432 24.92 0.78 3.22
C PHE A 432 25.65 1.85 2.43
N THR A 433 25.18 2.16 1.22
CA THR A 433 25.72 3.22 0.38
C THR A 433 24.59 4.12 -0.11
N LEU A 434 24.81 5.45 -0.08
CA LEU A 434 23.93 6.45 -0.66
C LEU A 434 24.75 7.41 -1.51
N GLU A 435 24.31 7.66 -2.74
CA GLU A 435 24.81 8.70 -3.63
C GLU A 435 23.67 9.66 -4.00
N PHE A 436 23.94 10.97 -3.92
CA PHE A 436 22.97 12.00 -4.27
C PHE A 436 23.66 13.21 -4.88
N GLU A 437 22.96 13.90 -5.80
CA GLU A 437 23.44 15.08 -6.47
C GLU A 437 22.70 16.31 -5.96
N GLN A 438 23.45 17.26 -5.44
CA GLN A 438 22.92 18.50 -4.88
C GLN A 438 23.10 19.64 -5.89
N ASP A 439 22.00 20.31 -6.24
CA ASP A 439 21.96 21.36 -7.28
C ASP A 439 22.38 22.73 -6.74
N LYS A 440 22.27 22.94 -5.44
CA LYS A 440 22.53 24.23 -4.75
C LYS A 440 22.91 24.01 -3.29
N ASP A 441 23.28 25.04 -2.59
CA ASP A 441 23.37 25.02 -1.13
C ASP A 441 21.97 24.98 -0.48
N TYR A 442 21.82 24.17 0.55
CA TYR A 442 20.61 24.05 1.37
C TYR A 442 20.91 24.59 2.77
N ASP A 443 19.89 25.18 3.41
CA ASP A 443 19.94 25.71 4.79
C ASP A 443 19.66 24.63 5.85
N VAL A 444 19.46 23.40 5.42
CA VAL A 444 19.19 22.22 6.24
C VAL A 444 20.05 21.04 5.77
N PRO A 445 20.41 20.09 6.65
CA PRO A 445 21.16 18.91 6.26
C PRO A 445 20.29 17.88 5.52
N SER A 446 20.97 17.01 4.76
CA SER A 446 20.40 15.72 4.40
C SER A 446 20.36 14.78 5.61
N GLU A 447 19.34 13.91 5.69
CA GLU A 447 19.12 13.05 6.84
C GLU A 447 19.01 11.58 6.41
N VAL A 448 19.76 10.70 7.08
CA VAL A 448 19.74 9.24 6.89
C VAL A 448 19.52 8.58 8.24
N PHE A 449 18.55 7.70 8.33
CA PHE A 449 18.36 6.85 9.51
C PHE A 449 19.37 5.69 9.48
N ILE A 450 20.15 5.54 10.54
CA ILE A 450 21.07 4.42 10.76
C ILE A 450 20.49 3.54 11.87
N HIS A 451 20.16 2.30 11.56
CA HIS A 451 19.31 1.43 12.38
C HIS A 451 20.01 0.80 13.61
N LYS A 452 21.34 0.81 13.67
CA LYS A 452 22.12 0.20 14.77
C LYS A 452 23.53 0.80 14.85
N ALA A 453 24.29 0.41 15.85
CA ALA A 453 25.71 0.73 15.93
C ALA A 453 26.48 0.28 14.67
N PHE A 454 27.48 1.02 14.28
CA PHE A 454 28.25 0.84 13.05
C PHE A 454 29.76 0.87 13.32
N ALA A 455 30.55 0.28 12.43
CA ALA A 455 32.01 0.25 12.53
C ALA A 455 32.66 1.55 12.00
N SER A 456 32.15 2.08 10.87
CA SER A 456 32.67 3.32 10.27
C SER A 456 31.66 4.01 9.37
N ILE A 457 31.84 5.32 9.21
CA ILE A 457 31.17 6.15 8.20
C ILE A 457 32.24 6.81 7.33
N GLU A 458 32.13 6.64 6.03
CA GLU A 458 32.88 7.39 5.02
C GLU A 458 31.90 8.34 4.32
N CYS A 459 32.12 9.66 4.40
CA CYS A 459 31.26 10.67 3.82
C CYS A 459 32.10 11.72 3.09
N THR A 460 31.64 12.17 1.90
CA THR A 460 32.31 13.21 1.11
C THR A 460 32.09 14.62 1.66
N ALA A 461 31.18 14.79 2.58
CA ALA A 461 30.83 16.07 3.23
C ALA A 461 30.94 15.97 4.75
N ASP A 462 30.92 17.12 5.42
CA ASP A 462 30.83 17.18 6.88
C ASP A 462 29.50 16.60 7.34
N TYR A 463 29.50 15.88 8.47
CA TYR A 463 28.32 15.27 9.02
C TYR A 463 28.30 15.30 10.55
N GLU A 464 27.10 15.16 11.09
CA GLU A 464 26.82 15.04 12.52
C GLU A 464 25.94 13.81 12.76
N LEU A 465 26.02 13.26 13.96
CA LEU A 465 25.20 12.13 14.42
C LEU A 465 24.32 12.59 15.58
N GLU A 466 23.02 12.33 15.44
CA GLU A 466 22.03 12.51 16.50
C GLU A 466 21.52 11.15 16.94
N ALA A 467 21.71 10.80 18.21
CA ALA A 467 21.26 9.52 18.74
C ALA A 467 19.73 9.46 18.79
N VAL A 468 19.15 8.29 18.49
CA VAL A 468 17.75 8.01 18.72
C VAL A 468 17.56 7.42 20.10
N ASP A 469 16.89 8.18 20.96
CA ASP A 469 16.74 7.88 22.38
C ASP A 469 16.29 6.45 22.67
N GLY A 470 17.03 5.76 23.55
CA GLY A 470 16.71 4.42 24.01
C GLY A 470 17.04 3.30 22.99
N THR A 471 17.84 3.59 21.96
CA THR A 471 18.25 2.64 20.93
C THR A 471 19.74 2.77 20.59
N GLU A 472 20.25 1.89 19.73
CA GLU A 472 21.56 2.04 19.09
C GLU A 472 21.48 2.79 17.74
N ALA A 473 20.28 3.22 17.35
CA ALA A 473 20.06 3.94 16.10
C ALA A 473 20.50 5.40 16.18
N SER A 474 20.75 6.00 15.03
CA SER A 474 21.13 7.42 14.90
C SER A 474 20.54 8.04 13.64
N ILE A 475 20.37 9.36 13.66
CA ILE A 475 20.16 10.16 12.45
C ILE A 475 21.50 10.75 12.02
N LEU A 476 21.96 10.38 10.85
CA LEU A 476 23.14 10.97 10.21
C LEU A 476 22.67 12.23 9.46
N LYS A 477 23.17 13.39 9.90
CA LYS A 477 22.91 14.70 9.29
C LYS A 477 24.12 15.11 8.45
N ILE A 478 23.94 15.29 7.14
CA ILE A 478 25.01 15.53 6.16
C ILE A 478 24.87 16.94 5.62
N ASN A 479 25.91 17.75 5.81
CA ASN A 479 26.03 19.12 5.27
C ASN A 479 26.68 19.07 3.89
N GLY A 480 25.93 18.51 2.90
CA GLY A 480 26.38 18.36 1.53
C GLY A 480 26.66 19.71 0.84
N LYS A 481 27.38 19.65 -0.26
CA LYS A 481 27.67 20.81 -1.13
C LYS A 481 27.17 20.52 -2.55
N PRO A 482 26.95 21.56 -3.36
CA PRO A 482 26.62 21.38 -4.77
C PRO A 482 27.59 20.41 -5.47
N GLY A 483 27.03 19.47 -6.24
CA GLY A 483 27.71 18.35 -6.88
C GLY A 483 27.38 17.01 -6.26
N ASN A 484 28.18 16.00 -6.55
CA ASN A 484 27.97 14.63 -6.12
C ASN A 484 28.42 14.43 -4.66
N ASN A 485 27.53 13.89 -3.84
CA ASN A 485 27.76 13.55 -2.45
C ASN A 485 27.59 12.03 -2.27
N LYS A 486 28.47 11.43 -1.46
CA LYS A 486 28.44 10.00 -1.20
C LYS A 486 28.62 9.68 0.30
N VAL A 487 27.88 8.71 0.75
CA VAL A 487 27.97 8.15 2.12
C VAL A 487 28.07 6.64 2.04
N THR A 488 28.98 6.09 2.80
CA THR A 488 29.10 4.64 3.03
C THR A 488 29.13 4.37 4.54
N VAL A 489 28.21 3.55 5.03
CA VAL A 489 28.15 3.08 6.42
C VAL A 489 28.49 1.61 6.45
N LYS A 490 29.46 1.21 7.29
CA LYS A 490 29.85 -0.20 7.51
C LYS A 490 29.45 -0.64 8.91
N PHE A 491 28.73 -1.74 9.00
CA PHE A 491 28.22 -2.30 10.24
C PHE A 491 29.07 -3.45 10.77
#